data_d37e56de081da676bb9951599192d377
#
_entry.id   d37e56de081da676bb9951599192d377
#
_cell.length_a   1.000
_cell.length_b   1.000
_cell.length_c   1.000
_cell.angle_alpha   90.00
_cell.angle_beta   90.00
_cell.angle_gamma   90.00
#
_symmetry.space_group_name_H-M   'P 1'
#
loop_
_entity.id
_entity.type
_entity.pdbx_description
1 polymer ?
#
loop_
_entity_poly.entity_id
_entity_poly.type
_entity_poly.pdbx_seq_one_letter_code
_entity_poly.pdbx_strand_id
1 'polypeptide(L)'
;MFEGIITPIVTPFNRDKEESINYEATEKLINYLIEHGVKGIFILGSNGEFHVVDEDEKVEFAKKVVEIVNKRVPVFVGTGCCSTRATVRLSKKMEEIGADALSVITPYFLKPTDENLYAHYKAVAQSVNIPIVLYNIPKATGCPLSPELVDRLADIPNIKAIKDSSGELERIQAYAKIAENKDFEVLIGSDSKISYAYGLGATAAVAGTSNVIVDTLVGLDKALNEGDTETAEKLQKDIDVLRGVLKLGTVPSAMKRSVELAGIAEVGPARMPVQELSKEDDEKILSLIHISEPTRLALIS
;
A
#
# COMPACT_ATOMS: atom_id res chain seq x y z
N MET A 1 10.79 4.46 -10.64
CA MET A 1 9.39 4.56 -10.13
C MET A 1 9.08 3.47 -9.11
N PHE A 2 9.46 2.25 -9.36
CA PHE A 2 9.20 1.09 -8.49
C PHE A 2 10.41 0.82 -7.59
N GLU A 3 10.73 1.75 -6.68
CA GLU A 3 11.91 1.65 -5.82
C GLU A 3 11.63 2.22 -4.42
N GLY A 4 12.33 1.72 -3.42
CA GLY A 4 12.29 2.22 -2.06
C GLY A 4 10.95 2.02 -1.35
N ILE A 5 10.63 2.89 -0.42
CA ILE A 5 9.40 2.81 0.36
C ILE A 5 8.27 3.58 -0.32
N ILE A 6 7.19 2.86 -0.65
CA ILE A 6 5.93 3.40 -1.15
C ILE A 6 4.91 3.26 -0.03
N THR A 7 4.35 4.36 0.45
CA THR A 7 3.37 4.31 1.55
C THR A 7 1.96 4.12 1.04
N PRO A 8 1.29 2.99 1.35
CA PRO A 8 -0.14 2.81 1.12
C PRO A 8 -0.90 3.58 2.22
N ILE A 9 -1.14 4.88 1.99
CA ILE A 9 -1.72 5.75 3.01
C ILE A 9 -3.13 5.30 3.39
N VAL A 10 -3.48 5.54 4.66
CA VAL A 10 -4.87 5.49 5.10
C VAL A 10 -5.65 6.61 4.43
N THR A 11 -6.94 6.42 4.17
CA THR A 11 -7.82 7.52 3.74
C THR A 11 -8.38 8.21 4.97
N PRO A 12 -7.98 9.47 5.27
CA PRO A 12 -8.50 10.18 6.41
C PRO A 12 -9.99 10.50 6.25
N PHE A 13 -10.78 10.27 7.30
CA PHE A 13 -12.19 10.63 7.35
C PHE A 13 -12.49 11.57 8.51
N ASN A 14 -13.46 12.46 8.32
CA ASN A 14 -13.97 13.30 9.39
C ASN A 14 -14.85 12.50 10.36
N ARG A 15 -14.98 12.98 11.60
CA ARG A 15 -15.91 12.42 12.60
C ARG A 15 -17.30 13.05 12.47
N ASP A 16 -17.79 13.19 11.24
CA ASP A 16 -19.12 13.67 10.91
C ASP A 16 -20.07 12.51 10.57
N LYS A 17 -21.35 12.79 10.34
CA LYS A 17 -22.34 11.75 10.04
C LYS A 17 -22.14 11.13 8.65
N GLU A 18 -21.57 11.90 7.75
CA GLU A 18 -21.34 11.55 6.36
C GLU A 18 -20.01 10.77 6.21
N GLU A 19 -19.19 10.69 7.29
CA GLU A 19 -17.84 10.10 7.23
C GLU A 19 -17.05 10.65 6.04
N SER A 20 -17.14 11.97 5.84
CA SER A 20 -16.56 12.65 4.68
C SER A 20 -15.03 12.57 4.69
N ILE A 21 -14.39 12.64 3.52
CA ILE A 21 -12.92 12.59 3.43
C ILE A 21 -12.31 13.87 4.02
N ASN A 22 -11.32 13.69 4.91
CA ASN A 22 -10.58 14.78 5.54
C ASN A 22 -9.35 15.15 4.69
N TYR A 23 -9.50 16.14 3.83
CA TYR A 23 -8.42 16.59 2.94
C TYR A 23 -7.29 17.30 3.65
N GLU A 24 -7.54 17.99 4.77
CA GLU A 24 -6.50 18.66 5.57
C GLU A 24 -5.57 17.61 6.21
N ALA A 25 -6.14 16.59 6.83
CA ALA A 25 -5.36 15.48 7.38
C ALA A 25 -4.63 14.70 6.28
N THR A 26 -5.25 14.56 5.09
CA THR A 26 -4.61 13.93 3.93
C THR A 26 -3.36 14.70 3.51
N GLU A 27 -3.44 16.02 3.39
CA GLU A 27 -2.32 16.88 3.02
C GLU A 27 -1.20 16.81 4.07
N LYS A 28 -1.55 16.90 5.34
CA LYS A 28 -0.58 16.79 6.44
C LYS A 28 0.15 15.44 6.42
N LEU A 29 -0.58 14.34 6.26
CA LEU A 29 0.00 12.99 6.19
C LEU A 29 0.94 12.85 4.97
N ILE A 30 0.52 13.26 3.78
CA ILE A 30 1.31 13.17 2.56
C ILE A 30 2.60 13.99 2.68
N ASN A 31 2.50 15.24 3.14
CA ASN A 31 3.67 16.10 3.30
C ASN A 31 4.66 15.50 4.29
N TYR A 32 4.17 15.04 5.45
CA TYR A 32 4.98 14.35 6.44
C TYR A 32 5.75 13.17 5.81
N LEU A 33 5.07 12.29 5.10
CA LEU A 33 5.69 11.10 4.49
C LEU A 33 6.74 11.45 3.44
N ILE A 34 6.47 12.44 2.58
CA ILE A 34 7.41 12.87 1.55
C ILE A 34 8.65 13.53 2.18
N GLU A 35 8.48 14.35 3.21
CA GLU A 35 9.58 14.98 3.95
C GLU A 35 10.48 13.94 4.63
N HIS A 36 9.92 12.81 5.03
CA HIS A 36 10.67 11.68 5.62
C HIS A 36 11.20 10.68 4.58
N GLY A 37 11.15 11.01 3.28
CA GLY A 37 11.92 10.33 2.24
C GLY A 37 11.26 9.14 1.57
N VAL A 38 9.92 8.97 1.69
CA VAL A 38 9.22 7.94 0.91
C VAL A 38 9.36 8.18 -0.59
N LYS A 39 9.40 7.12 -1.37
CA LYS A 39 9.60 7.15 -2.82
C LYS A 39 8.29 7.10 -3.62
N GLY A 40 7.14 7.00 -2.94
CA GLY A 40 5.84 7.03 -3.59
C GLY A 40 4.69 7.05 -2.60
N ILE A 41 3.56 7.58 -3.06
CA ILE A 41 2.30 7.58 -2.34
C ILE A 41 1.33 6.63 -3.06
N PHE A 42 0.79 5.67 -2.34
CA PHE A 42 -0.21 4.75 -2.86
C PHE A 42 -1.55 4.97 -2.16
N ILE A 43 -2.57 5.36 -2.92
CA ILE A 43 -3.92 5.61 -2.43
C ILE A 43 -4.91 4.56 -2.89
N LEU A 44 -6.05 4.48 -2.20
CA LEU A 44 -7.13 3.54 -2.52
C LEU A 44 -6.68 2.08 -2.57
N GLY A 45 -5.68 1.74 -1.73
CA GLY A 45 -5.35 0.36 -1.40
C GLY A 45 -6.21 -0.16 -0.24
N SER A 46 -5.85 -1.34 0.30
CA SER A 46 -6.58 -1.95 1.42
C SER A 46 -6.50 -1.09 2.69
N ASN A 47 -5.34 -0.47 2.99
CA ASN A 47 -5.21 0.49 4.09
C ASN A 47 -6.01 1.78 3.84
N GLY A 48 -6.17 2.17 2.58
CA GLY A 48 -6.97 3.32 2.16
C GLY A 48 -8.46 3.01 2.02
N GLU A 49 -8.91 1.86 2.48
CA GLU A 49 -10.33 1.49 2.58
C GLU A 49 -11.10 1.60 1.25
N PHE A 50 -10.44 1.31 0.13
CA PHE A 50 -11.00 1.48 -1.23
C PHE A 50 -12.40 0.84 -1.40
N HIS A 51 -12.70 -0.20 -0.66
CA HIS A 51 -13.93 -1.00 -0.77
C HIS A 51 -15.17 -0.32 -0.14
N VAL A 52 -14.96 0.71 0.68
CA VAL A 52 -16.02 1.51 1.33
C VAL A 52 -16.01 2.99 0.88
N VAL A 53 -15.19 3.34 -0.09
CA VAL A 53 -15.17 4.66 -0.73
C VAL A 53 -15.94 4.57 -2.04
N ASP A 54 -16.91 5.44 -2.26
CA ASP A 54 -17.70 5.48 -3.48
C ASP A 54 -16.89 5.92 -4.70
N GLU A 55 -17.33 5.58 -5.92
CA GLU A 55 -16.54 5.84 -7.13
C GLU A 55 -16.26 7.34 -7.34
N ASP A 56 -17.23 8.19 -7.09
CA ASP A 56 -17.08 9.64 -7.26
C ASP A 56 -16.14 10.22 -6.20
N GLU A 57 -16.22 9.74 -4.96
CA GLU A 57 -15.25 10.08 -3.91
C GLU A 57 -13.82 9.64 -4.26
N LYS A 58 -13.66 8.44 -4.84
CA LYS A 58 -12.34 7.97 -5.32
C LYS A 58 -11.73 8.92 -6.33
N VAL A 59 -12.54 9.39 -7.27
CA VAL A 59 -12.10 10.29 -8.34
C VAL A 59 -11.69 11.64 -7.75
N GLU A 60 -12.49 12.20 -6.87
CA GLU A 60 -12.21 13.48 -6.21
C GLU A 60 -10.98 13.37 -5.31
N PHE A 61 -10.89 12.31 -4.49
CA PHE A 61 -9.76 12.04 -3.62
C PHE A 61 -8.45 11.89 -4.41
N ALA A 62 -8.46 11.10 -5.49
CA ALA A 62 -7.29 10.91 -6.33
C ALA A 62 -6.82 12.23 -6.96
N LYS A 63 -7.76 13.04 -7.48
CA LYS A 63 -7.46 14.37 -8.02
C LYS A 63 -6.79 15.25 -6.97
N LYS A 64 -7.34 15.30 -5.76
CA LYS A 64 -6.80 16.10 -4.68
C LYS A 64 -5.41 15.62 -4.24
N VAL A 65 -5.20 14.30 -4.15
CA VAL A 65 -3.88 13.73 -3.81
C VAL A 65 -2.83 14.06 -4.88
N VAL A 66 -3.17 13.95 -6.17
CA VAL A 66 -2.24 14.32 -7.26
C VAL A 66 -1.86 15.79 -7.17
N GLU A 67 -2.82 16.69 -6.86
CA GLU A 67 -2.55 18.11 -6.62
C GLU A 67 -1.62 18.33 -5.42
N ILE A 68 -1.88 17.69 -4.28
CA ILE A 68 -1.08 17.80 -3.05
C ILE A 68 0.35 17.27 -3.29
N VAL A 69 0.49 16.10 -3.89
CA VAL A 69 1.81 15.49 -4.16
C VAL A 69 2.61 16.34 -5.15
N ASN A 70 1.95 16.98 -6.11
CA ASN A 70 2.54 17.92 -7.06
C ASN A 70 3.86 17.41 -7.67
N LYS A 71 3.88 16.18 -8.17
CA LYS A 71 5.03 15.53 -8.82
C LYS A 71 6.29 15.37 -7.96
N ARG A 72 6.20 15.55 -6.65
CA ARG A 72 7.35 15.33 -5.74
C ARG A 72 7.76 13.86 -5.67
N VAL A 73 6.77 12.97 -5.74
CA VAL A 73 6.94 11.51 -5.82
C VAL A 73 5.83 10.93 -6.70
N PRO A 74 5.98 9.70 -7.24
CA PRO A 74 4.91 9.05 -7.98
C PRO A 74 3.66 8.77 -7.11
N VAL A 75 2.49 8.90 -7.73
CA VAL A 75 1.18 8.54 -7.14
C VAL A 75 0.65 7.27 -7.77
N PHE A 76 0.54 6.23 -6.95
CA PHE A 76 -0.07 4.94 -7.30
C PHE A 76 -1.53 4.94 -6.86
N VAL A 77 -2.45 4.56 -7.75
CA VAL A 77 -3.88 4.58 -7.44
C VAL A 77 -4.49 3.18 -7.56
N GLY A 78 -5.18 2.72 -6.53
CA GLY A 78 -5.96 1.49 -6.55
C GLY A 78 -7.22 1.64 -7.41
N THR A 79 -7.34 0.83 -8.48
CA THR A 79 -8.49 0.88 -9.39
C THR A 79 -9.24 -0.43 -9.53
N GLY A 80 -8.74 -1.50 -8.90
CA GLY A 80 -9.35 -2.82 -8.99
C GLY A 80 -10.77 -2.86 -8.40
N CYS A 81 -11.69 -3.42 -9.16
CA CYS A 81 -13.09 -3.65 -8.79
C CYS A 81 -13.47 -5.12 -9.09
N CYS A 82 -14.63 -5.57 -8.59
CA CYS A 82 -15.12 -6.92 -8.89
C CYS A 82 -15.42 -7.15 -10.39
N SER A 83 -15.75 -6.11 -11.16
CA SER A 83 -16.04 -6.23 -12.59
C SER A 83 -14.98 -5.57 -13.46
N THR A 84 -14.62 -6.19 -14.58
CA THR A 84 -13.70 -5.63 -15.59
C THR A 84 -14.17 -4.26 -16.07
N ARG A 85 -15.48 -4.10 -16.31
CA ARG A 85 -16.08 -2.84 -16.79
C ARG A 85 -15.84 -1.69 -15.82
N ALA A 86 -16.03 -1.92 -14.51
CA ALA A 86 -15.81 -0.90 -13.49
C ALA A 86 -14.32 -0.58 -13.33
N THR A 87 -13.46 -1.61 -13.33
CA THR A 87 -12.00 -1.45 -13.27
C THR A 87 -11.49 -0.60 -14.45
N VAL A 88 -11.89 -0.91 -15.68
CA VAL A 88 -11.52 -0.14 -16.89
C VAL A 88 -12.00 1.31 -16.80
N ARG A 89 -13.26 1.53 -16.39
CA ARG A 89 -13.80 2.88 -16.25
C ARG A 89 -13.04 3.71 -15.22
N LEU A 90 -12.77 3.13 -14.06
CA LEU A 90 -12.04 3.81 -13.00
C LEU A 90 -10.57 4.05 -13.41
N SER A 91 -9.93 3.08 -14.04
CA SER A 91 -8.54 3.19 -14.51
C SER A 91 -8.35 4.34 -15.50
N LYS A 92 -9.27 4.52 -16.45
CA LYS A 92 -9.23 5.65 -17.39
C LYS A 92 -9.36 6.99 -16.68
N LYS A 93 -10.30 7.11 -15.72
CA LYS A 93 -10.45 8.34 -14.93
C LYS A 93 -9.18 8.68 -14.15
N MET A 94 -8.49 7.67 -13.59
CA MET A 94 -7.26 7.90 -12.82
C MET A 94 -6.09 8.30 -13.73
N GLU A 95 -5.98 7.74 -14.93
CA GLU A 95 -5.01 8.19 -15.93
C GLU A 95 -5.27 9.66 -16.34
N GLU A 96 -6.53 10.02 -16.61
CA GLU A 96 -6.93 11.40 -16.95
C GLU A 96 -6.62 12.41 -15.83
N ILE A 97 -6.71 12.01 -14.56
CA ILE A 97 -6.36 12.83 -13.39
C ILE A 97 -4.85 13.03 -13.28
N GLY A 98 -4.04 12.16 -13.87
CA GLY A 98 -2.58 12.22 -13.82
C GLY A 98 -1.94 11.33 -12.76
N ALA A 99 -2.56 10.21 -12.42
CA ALA A 99 -1.91 9.13 -11.68
C ALA A 99 -0.68 8.65 -12.45
N ASP A 100 0.39 8.31 -11.73
CA ASP A 100 1.64 7.85 -12.35
C ASP A 100 1.63 6.33 -12.60
N ALA A 101 0.88 5.56 -11.81
CA ALA A 101 0.66 4.13 -12.00
C ALA A 101 -0.67 3.68 -11.38
N LEU A 102 -1.21 2.58 -11.89
CA LEU A 102 -2.42 1.95 -11.36
C LEU A 102 -2.07 0.66 -10.61
N SER A 103 -2.69 0.44 -9.46
CA SER A 103 -2.62 -0.83 -8.75
C SER A 103 -3.97 -1.55 -8.86
N VAL A 104 -3.94 -2.74 -9.49
CA VAL A 104 -5.16 -3.48 -9.79
C VAL A 104 -5.20 -4.75 -8.96
N ILE A 105 -6.00 -4.73 -7.90
CA ILE A 105 -6.29 -5.91 -7.06
C ILE A 105 -7.11 -6.92 -7.87
N THR A 106 -6.89 -8.21 -7.59
CA THR A 106 -7.73 -9.27 -8.20
C THR A 106 -9.20 -9.07 -7.87
N PRO A 107 -10.14 -9.41 -8.78
CA PRO A 107 -11.55 -9.47 -8.44
C PRO A 107 -11.77 -10.32 -7.17
N TYR A 108 -12.63 -9.84 -6.31
CA TYR A 108 -12.95 -10.46 -5.02
C TYR A 108 -14.42 -10.86 -4.98
N PHE A 109 -14.83 -11.64 -3.96
CA PHE A 109 -16.14 -12.25 -3.77
C PHE A 109 -16.33 -13.56 -4.55
N LEU A 110 -16.24 -13.57 -5.89
CA LEU A 110 -16.24 -14.79 -6.70
C LEU A 110 -14.87 -15.00 -7.31
N LYS A 111 -14.34 -16.22 -7.19
CA LYS A 111 -13.02 -16.57 -7.72
C LYS A 111 -13.09 -16.90 -9.22
N PRO A 112 -12.52 -16.04 -10.10
CA PRO A 112 -12.37 -16.35 -11.52
C PRO A 112 -11.30 -17.42 -11.76
N THR A 113 -11.30 -18.02 -12.96
CA THR A 113 -10.18 -18.84 -13.42
C THR A 113 -9.01 -17.97 -13.88
N ASP A 114 -7.81 -18.55 -14.03
CA ASP A 114 -6.64 -17.83 -14.53
C ASP A 114 -6.88 -17.24 -15.94
N GLU A 115 -7.61 -17.95 -16.81
CA GLU A 115 -7.98 -17.41 -18.13
C GLU A 115 -8.93 -16.21 -18.04
N ASN A 116 -9.86 -16.22 -17.09
CA ASN A 116 -10.72 -15.07 -16.85
C ASN A 116 -9.92 -13.89 -16.29
N LEU A 117 -8.97 -14.14 -15.37
CA LEU A 117 -8.07 -13.13 -14.82
C LEU A 117 -7.16 -12.55 -15.90
N TYR A 118 -6.59 -13.39 -16.78
CA TYR A 118 -5.80 -12.94 -17.91
C TYR A 118 -6.60 -11.98 -18.81
N ALA A 119 -7.82 -12.37 -19.19
CA ALA A 119 -8.71 -11.54 -20.01
C ALA A 119 -9.06 -10.22 -19.29
N HIS A 120 -9.31 -10.27 -17.96
CA HIS A 120 -9.58 -9.10 -17.14
C HIS A 120 -8.41 -8.11 -17.16
N TYR A 121 -7.20 -8.54 -16.78
CA TYR A 121 -6.02 -7.67 -16.74
C TYR A 121 -5.61 -7.17 -18.12
N LYS A 122 -5.72 -7.99 -19.15
CA LYS A 122 -5.48 -7.59 -20.55
C LYS A 122 -6.43 -6.46 -20.98
N ALA A 123 -7.72 -6.57 -20.65
CA ALA A 123 -8.70 -5.52 -20.97
C ALA A 123 -8.39 -4.20 -20.22
N VAL A 124 -7.97 -4.28 -18.96
CA VAL A 124 -7.52 -3.10 -18.21
C VAL A 124 -6.27 -2.49 -18.84
N ALA A 125 -5.26 -3.30 -19.14
CA ALA A 125 -4.01 -2.85 -19.74
C ALA A 125 -4.23 -2.20 -21.11
N GLN A 126 -5.11 -2.74 -21.92
CA GLN A 126 -5.45 -2.16 -23.24
C GLN A 126 -6.24 -0.85 -23.15
N SER A 127 -6.76 -0.49 -21.99
CA SER A 127 -7.60 0.68 -21.79
C SER A 127 -6.85 1.94 -21.35
N VAL A 128 -5.58 1.81 -20.94
CA VAL A 128 -4.72 2.88 -20.40
C VAL A 128 -3.29 2.72 -20.92
N ASN A 129 -2.50 3.79 -20.83
CA ASN A 129 -1.10 3.79 -21.27
C ASN A 129 -0.11 3.80 -20.10
N ILE A 130 -0.54 4.22 -18.91
CA ILE A 130 0.31 4.27 -17.72
C ILE A 130 0.59 2.87 -17.15
N PRO A 131 1.68 2.70 -16.38
CA PRO A 131 2.05 1.43 -15.78
C PRO A 131 0.96 0.84 -14.87
N ILE A 132 0.82 -0.47 -14.94
CA ILE A 132 -0.07 -1.26 -14.07
C ILE A 132 0.77 -2.13 -13.15
N VAL A 133 0.43 -2.09 -11.87
CA VAL A 133 0.92 -2.98 -10.82
C VAL A 133 -0.18 -4.00 -10.53
N LEU A 134 0.08 -5.27 -10.78
CA LEU A 134 -0.79 -6.36 -10.33
C LEU A 134 -0.80 -6.37 -8.80
N TYR A 135 -1.96 -6.55 -8.16
CA TYR A 135 -2.01 -6.62 -6.71
C TYR A 135 -2.55 -7.95 -6.21
N ASN A 136 -1.65 -8.74 -5.61
CA ASN A 136 -1.92 -10.05 -5.04
C ASN A 136 -2.07 -9.97 -3.51
N ILE A 137 -3.29 -10.19 -3.01
CA ILE A 137 -3.59 -10.27 -1.57
C ILE A 137 -4.65 -11.37 -1.31
N PRO A 138 -4.27 -12.64 -1.46
CA PRO A 138 -5.23 -13.75 -1.46
C PRO A 138 -6.01 -13.90 -0.15
N LYS A 139 -5.45 -13.48 0.99
CA LYS A 139 -6.16 -13.50 2.28
C LYS A 139 -7.39 -12.60 2.32
N ALA A 140 -7.39 -11.51 1.56
CA ALA A 140 -8.52 -10.59 1.49
C ALA A 140 -9.45 -10.90 0.32
N THR A 141 -8.89 -11.30 -0.84
CA THR A 141 -9.69 -11.48 -2.06
C THR A 141 -10.20 -12.90 -2.26
N GLY A 142 -9.59 -13.90 -1.63
CA GLY A 142 -9.82 -15.32 -1.95
C GLY A 142 -9.32 -15.73 -3.35
N CYS A 143 -8.67 -14.81 -4.07
CA CYS A 143 -8.28 -14.96 -5.46
C CYS A 143 -6.77 -14.70 -5.64
N PRO A 144 -5.89 -15.70 -5.47
CA PRO A 144 -4.48 -15.55 -5.70
C PRO A 144 -4.15 -15.44 -7.20
N LEU A 145 -3.08 -14.72 -7.53
CA LEU A 145 -2.44 -14.77 -8.84
C LEU A 145 -1.44 -15.94 -8.85
N SER A 146 -1.60 -16.87 -9.79
CA SER A 146 -0.61 -17.93 -9.98
C SER A 146 0.66 -17.39 -10.63
N PRO A 147 1.85 -17.96 -10.34
CA PRO A 147 3.08 -17.56 -11.03
C PRO A 147 2.98 -17.68 -12.55
N GLU A 148 2.33 -18.73 -13.05
CA GLU A 148 2.12 -18.98 -14.47
C GLU A 148 1.26 -17.88 -15.13
N LEU A 149 0.24 -17.40 -14.42
CA LEU A 149 -0.57 -16.29 -14.87
C LEU A 149 0.22 -14.98 -14.87
N VAL A 150 0.99 -14.71 -13.81
CA VAL A 150 1.82 -13.49 -13.69
C VAL A 150 2.88 -13.47 -14.78
N ASP A 151 3.51 -14.60 -15.09
CA ASP A 151 4.48 -14.71 -16.20
C ASP A 151 3.86 -14.29 -17.54
N ARG A 152 2.67 -14.77 -17.85
CA ARG A 152 1.92 -14.38 -19.07
C ARG A 152 1.49 -12.90 -19.06
N LEU A 153 1.10 -12.38 -17.91
CA LEU A 153 0.68 -10.98 -17.76
C LEU A 153 1.86 -10.02 -17.89
N ALA A 154 3.04 -10.41 -17.43
CA ALA A 154 4.27 -9.62 -17.55
C ALA A 154 4.74 -9.43 -19.01
N ASP A 155 4.19 -10.17 -19.97
CA ASP A 155 4.42 -9.95 -21.41
C ASP A 155 3.58 -8.78 -21.97
N ILE A 156 2.61 -8.27 -21.22
CA ILE A 156 1.79 -7.12 -21.64
C ILE A 156 2.58 -5.83 -21.36
N PRO A 157 2.83 -4.98 -22.35
CA PRO A 157 3.84 -3.91 -22.29
C PRO A 157 3.71 -2.92 -21.14
N ASN A 158 2.50 -2.61 -20.66
CA ASN A 158 2.26 -1.68 -19.56
C ASN A 158 1.94 -2.35 -18.23
N ILE A 159 1.97 -3.69 -18.14
CA ILE A 159 1.98 -4.40 -16.85
C ILE A 159 3.44 -4.50 -16.41
N LYS A 160 3.83 -3.68 -15.44
CA LYS A 160 5.23 -3.45 -15.08
C LYS A 160 5.67 -4.01 -13.73
N ALA A 161 4.71 -4.36 -12.88
CA ALA A 161 5.06 -4.86 -11.56
C ALA A 161 3.96 -5.72 -10.95
N ILE A 162 4.35 -6.45 -9.92
CA ILE A 162 3.41 -7.06 -8.98
C ILE A 162 3.70 -6.59 -7.55
N LYS A 163 2.64 -6.17 -6.84
CA LYS A 163 2.67 -6.02 -5.39
C LYS A 163 2.17 -7.32 -4.75
N ASP A 164 3.03 -8.00 -4.00
CA ASP A 164 2.65 -9.22 -3.29
C ASP A 164 2.47 -9.00 -1.79
N SER A 165 1.26 -9.25 -1.30
CA SER A 165 0.88 -9.22 0.11
C SER A 165 0.43 -10.60 0.63
N SER A 166 0.78 -11.69 -0.05
CA SER A 166 0.48 -13.06 0.38
C SER A 166 1.24 -13.44 1.65
N GLY A 167 2.49 -12.97 1.76
CA GLY A 167 3.45 -13.39 2.78
C GLY A 167 3.99 -14.81 2.58
N GLU A 168 3.71 -15.44 1.44
CA GLU A 168 4.15 -16.78 1.06
C GLU A 168 5.54 -16.72 0.41
N LEU A 169 6.56 -17.30 1.05
CA LEU A 169 7.94 -17.21 0.58
C LEU A 169 8.14 -17.83 -0.82
N GLU A 170 7.50 -18.96 -1.09
CA GLU A 170 7.57 -19.65 -2.39
C GLU A 170 6.99 -18.77 -3.51
N ARG A 171 5.94 -18.02 -3.22
CA ARG A 171 5.30 -17.12 -4.17
C ARG A 171 6.17 -15.91 -4.49
N ILE A 172 6.78 -15.32 -3.45
CA ILE A 172 7.75 -14.22 -3.61
C ILE A 172 8.92 -14.67 -4.49
N GLN A 173 9.47 -15.87 -4.24
CA GLN A 173 10.55 -16.44 -5.06
C GLN A 173 10.12 -16.66 -6.52
N ALA A 174 8.91 -17.15 -6.74
CA ALA A 174 8.41 -17.39 -8.08
C ALA A 174 8.26 -16.08 -8.87
N TYR A 175 7.74 -15.01 -8.25
CA TYR A 175 7.63 -13.71 -8.90
C TYR A 175 9.01 -13.06 -9.15
N ALA A 176 9.95 -13.21 -8.21
CA ALA A 176 11.32 -12.74 -8.39
C ALA A 176 11.99 -13.37 -9.64
N LYS A 177 11.80 -14.67 -9.85
CA LYS A 177 12.30 -15.35 -11.06
C LYS A 177 11.68 -14.82 -12.37
N ILE A 178 10.42 -14.39 -12.33
CA ILE A 178 9.80 -13.75 -13.50
C ILE A 178 10.48 -12.40 -13.77
N ALA A 179 10.71 -11.60 -12.72
CA ALA A 179 11.35 -10.30 -12.82
C ALA A 179 12.80 -10.37 -13.34
N GLU A 180 13.56 -11.44 -13.02
CA GLU A 180 14.91 -11.66 -13.56
C GLU A 180 14.96 -11.72 -15.09
N ASN A 181 13.85 -12.12 -15.75
CA ASN A 181 13.81 -12.42 -17.18
C ASN A 181 12.91 -11.48 -17.99
N LYS A 182 12.21 -10.55 -17.34
CA LYS A 182 11.23 -9.65 -17.98
C LYS A 182 11.38 -8.22 -17.47
N ASP A 183 10.92 -7.27 -18.23
CA ASP A 183 10.79 -5.85 -17.81
C ASP A 183 9.62 -5.72 -16.81
N PHE A 184 9.85 -6.27 -15.62
CA PHE A 184 8.83 -6.47 -14.59
C PHE A 184 9.46 -6.42 -13.21
N GLU A 185 8.80 -5.78 -12.25
CA GLU A 185 9.31 -5.54 -10.90
C GLU A 185 8.47 -6.24 -9.83
N VAL A 186 9.09 -6.62 -8.72
CA VAL A 186 8.42 -7.15 -7.54
C VAL A 186 8.44 -6.14 -6.42
N LEU A 187 7.23 -5.76 -5.96
CA LEU A 187 7.03 -4.89 -4.80
C LEU A 187 6.48 -5.72 -3.65
N ILE A 188 7.16 -5.72 -2.53
CA ILE A 188 6.69 -6.46 -1.36
C ILE A 188 5.64 -5.65 -0.58
N GLY A 189 4.46 -6.22 -0.38
CA GLY A 189 3.36 -5.63 0.39
C GLY A 189 3.19 -6.23 1.77
N SER A 190 4.07 -7.15 2.17
CA SER A 190 4.09 -7.76 3.50
C SER A 190 5.29 -7.23 4.28
N ASP A 191 5.07 -6.28 5.18
CA ASP A 191 6.12 -5.55 5.90
C ASP A 191 7.12 -6.49 6.63
N SER A 192 6.65 -7.64 7.15
CA SER A 192 7.53 -8.65 7.77
C SER A 192 8.40 -9.44 6.80
N LYS A 193 8.33 -9.15 5.51
CA LYS A 193 9.06 -9.88 4.47
C LYS A 193 9.94 -8.95 3.61
N ILE A 194 10.13 -7.69 4.04
CA ILE A 194 10.88 -6.70 3.26
C ILE A 194 12.31 -7.19 3.04
N SER A 195 13.07 -7.45 4.10
CA SER A 195 14.45 -7.91 3.98
C SER A 195 14.60 -9.18 3.14
N TYR A 196 13.68 -10.14 3.30
CA TYR A 196 13.69 -11.36 2.53
C TYR A 196 13.45 -11.11 1.03
N ALA A 197 12.45 -10.27 0.70
CA ALA A 197 12.11 -9.99 -0.69
C ALA A 197 13.21 -9.18 -1.40
N TYR A 198 13.85 -8.23 -0.71
CA TYR A 198 15.01 -7.49 -1.24
C TYR A 198 16.17 -8.41 -1.53
N GLY A 199 16.42 -9.42 -0.68
CA GLY A 199 17.43 -10.46 -0.93
C GLY A 199 17.14 -11.32 -2.18
N LEU A 200 15.92 -11.27 -2.71
CA LEU A 200 15.49 -11.91 -3.95
C LEU A 200 15.38 -10.95 -5.14
N GLY A 201 15.75 -9.68 -4.97
CA GLY A 201 15.70 -8.67 -6.02
C GLY A 201 14.40 -7.87 -6.08
N ALA A 202 13.56 -7.88 -5.05
CA ALA A 202 12.46 -6.92 -4.96
C ALA A 202 13.01 -5.48 -4.89
N THR A 203 12.39 -4.57 -5.61
CA THR A 203 12.88 -3.19 -5.81
C THR A 203 12.22 -2.17 -4.91
N ALA A 204 11.05 -2.49 -4.36
CA ALA A 204 10.29 -1.60 -3.49
C ALA A 204 9.50 -2.35 -2.42
N ALA A 205 9.19 -1.64 -1.34
CA ALA A 205 8.24 -2.09 -0.32
C ALA A 205 7.02 -1.16 -0.28
N VAL A 206 5.83 -1.74 -0.46
CA VAL A 206 4.56 -1.05 -0.25
C VAL A 206 4.09 -1.33 1.16
N ALA A 207 4.69 -0.64 2.13
CA ALA A 207 4.65 -0.97 3.55
C ALA A 207 3.56 -0.19 4.30
N GLY A 208 2.58 -0.89 4.87
CA GLY A 208 1.50 -0.26 5.65
C GLY A 208 2.00 0.46 6.89
N THR A 209 3.00 -0.10 7.58
CA THR A 209 3.59 0.48 8.79
C THR A 209 4.32 1.79 8.55
N SER A 210 4.68 2.13 7.30
CA SER A 210 5.28 3.43 6.97
C SER A 210 4.35 4.63 7.21
N ASN A 211 3.03 4.41 7.36
CA ASN A 211 2.12 5.46 7.84
C ASN A 211 2.47 5.95 9.26
N VAL A 212 3.20 5.16 10.05
CA VAL A 212 3.48 5.42 11.48
C VAL A 212 4.97 5.57 11.74
N ILE A 213 5.80 4.60 11.29
CA ILE A 213 7.24 4.52 11.54
C ILE A 213 8.04 4.69 10.25
N VAL A 214 7.78 5.79 9.54
CA VAL A 214 8.36 6.03 8.21
C VAL A 214 9.89 6.00 8.21
N ASP A 215 10.54 6.59 9.22
CA ASP A 215 12.00 6.66 9.32
C ASP A 215 12.63 5.26 9.46
N THR A 216 11.97 4.36 10.20
CA THR A 216 12.39 2.97 10.33
C THR A 216 12.34 2.25 8.98
N LEU A 217 11.27 2.47 8.20
CA LEU A 217 11.12 1.84 6.86
C LEU A 217 12.13 2.40 5.87
N VAL A 218 12.30 3.72 5.81
CA VAL A 218 13.30 4.37 4.92
C VAL A 218 14.71 3.97 5.33
N GLY A 219 14.99 3.87 6.63
CA GLY A 219 16.25 3.36 7.14
C GLY A 219 16.51 1.91 6.75
N LEU A 220 15.48 1.05 6.81
CA LEU A 220 15.58 -0.35 6.36
C LEU A 220 15.90 -0.44 4.86
N ASP A 221 15.18 0.30 4.03
CA ASP A 221 15.43 0.36 2.58
C ASP A 221 16.88 0.75 2.30
N LYS A 222 17.37 1.81 2.96
CA LYS A 222 18.74 2.27 2.83
C LYS A 222 19.75 1.20 3.25
N ALA A 223 19.58 0.60 4.44
CA ALA A 223 20.48 -0.44 4.96
C ALA A 223 20.56 -1.66 4.03
N LEU A 224 19.42 -2.09 3.48
CA LEU A 224 19.37 -3.20 2.53
C LEU A 224 20.10 -2.88 1.22
N ASN A 225 19.94 -1.67 0.68
CA ASN A 225 20.62 -1.24 -0.54
C ASN A 225 22.13 -1.03 -0.35
N GLU A 226 22.57 -0.65 0.85
CA GLU A 226 23.98 -0.47 1.21
C GLU A 226 24.65 -1.79 1.68
N GLY A 227 23.89 -2.86 1.88
CA GLY A 227 24.38 -4.16 2.36
C GLY A 227 24.72 -4.16 3.86
N ASP A 228 24.18 -3.21 4.63
CA ASP A 228 24.32 -3.16 6.09
C ASP A 228 23.32 -4.13 6.74
N THR A 229 23.72 -5.37 6.84
CA THR A 229 22.87 -6.46 7.35
C THR A 229 22.53 -6.31 8.83
N GLU A 230 23.43 -5.78 9.65
CA GLU A 230 23.19 -5.59 11.09
C GLU A 230 22.09 -4.55 11.33
N THR A 231 22.19 -3.39 10.70
CA THR A 231 21.15 -2.35 10.75
C THR A 231 19.84 -2.86 10.16
N ALA A 232 19.87 -3.55 9.02
CA ALA A 232 18.68 -4.08 8.39
C ALA A 232 17.95 -5.09 9.28
N GLU A 233 18.65 -6.02 9.92
CA GLU A 233 18.04 -6.98 10.85
C GLU A 233 17.37 -6.29 12.06
N LYS A 234 18.01 -5.26 12.61
CA LYS A 234 17.45 -4.49 13.72
C LYS A 234 16.18 -3.79 13.29
N LEU A 235 16.22 -3.02 12.19
CA LEU A 235 15.06 -2.25 11.71
C LEU A 235 13.90 -3.17 11.28
N GLN A 236 14.18 -4.33 10.69
CA GLN A 236 13.14 -5.31 10.38
C GLN A 236 12.45 -5.83 11.65
N LYS A 237 13.19 -6.05 12.75
CA LYS A 237 12.61 -6.44 14.04
C LYS A 237 11.73 -5.33 14.62
N ASP A 238 12.15 -4.08 14.52
CA ASP A 238 11.36 -2.92 15.00
C ASP A 238 10.03 -2.83 14.22
N ILE A 239 10.05 -3.04 12.90
CA ILE A 239 8.85 -3.13 12.08
C ILE A 239 7.93 -4.28 12.53
N ASP A 240 8.50 -5.45 12.79
CA ASP A 240 7.72 -6.62 13.25
C ASP A 240 7.08 -6.39 14.62
N VAL A 241 7.70 -5.60 15.49
CA VAL A 241 7.12 -5.16 16.79
C VAL A 241 5.90 -4.27 16.54
N LEU A 242 6.02 -3.21 15.72
CA LEU A 242 4.88 -2.33 15.43
C LEU A 242 3.72 -3.09 14.78
N ARG A 243 4.00 -4.07 13.94
CA ARG A 243 2.95 -4.92 13.35
C ARG A 243 2.05 -5.59 14.39
N GLY A 244 2.47 -5.63 15.65
CA GLY A 244 1.65 -6.07 16.78
C GLY A 244 0.34 -5.29 16.92
N VAL A 245 0.29 -4.01 16.51
CA VAL A 245 -0.94 -3.18 16.53
C VAL A 245 -2.05 -3.78 15.65
N LEU A 246 -1.69 -4.48 14.56
CA LEU A 246 -2.65 -5.09 13.65
C LEU A 246 -3.44 -6.27 14.28
N LYS A 247 -3.04 -6.71 15.47
CA LYS A 247 -3.74 -7.74 16.24
C LYS A 247 -4.80 -7.16 17.19
N LEU A 248 -4.79 -5.83 17.38
CA LEU A 248 -5.71 -5.14 18.28
C LEU A 248 -7.08 -4.89 17.66
N GLY A 249 -7.16 -4.94 16.32
CA GLY A 249 -8.42 -4.74 15.60
C GLY A 249 -8.29 -4.91 14.11
N THR A 250 -9.26 -4.39 13.37
CA THR A 250 -9.22 -4.37 11.91
C THR A 250 -8.10 -3.46 11.42
N VAL A 251 -7.39 -3.86 10.36
CA VAL A 251 -6.19 -3.14 9.87
C VAL A 251 -6.41 -1.62 9.69
N PRO A 252 -7.46 -1.13 9.01
CA PRO A 252 -7.66 0.31 8.87
C PRO A 252 -7.80 1.02 10.22
N SER A 253 -8.59 0.48 11.14
CA SER A 253 -8.84 1.09 12.45
C SER A 253 -7.55 1.15 13.29
N ALA A 254 -6.81 0.04 13.38
CA ALA A 254 -5.57 -0.03 14.15
C ALA A 254 -4.49 0.91 13.56
N MET A 255 -4.37 0.97 12.25
CA MET A 255 -3.40 1.84 11.57
C MET A 255 -3.75 3.32 11.76
N LYS A 256 -5.01 3.71 11.55
CA LYS A 256 -5.46 5.08 11.74
C LYS A 256 -5.23 5.56 13.17
N ARG A 257 -5.61 4.74 14.15
CA ARG A 257 -5.37 5.09 15.54
C ARG A 257 -3.88 5.24 15.86
N SER A 258 -3.04 4.41 15.27
CA SER A 258 -1.58 4.52 15.42
C SER A 258 -1.03 5.83 14.82
N VAL A 259 -1.53 6.27 13.67
CA VAL A 259 -1.15 7.55 13.04
C VAL A 259 -1.51 8.73 13.95
N GLU A 260 -2.73 8.73 14.52
CA GLU A 260 -3.17 9.78 15.45
C GLU A 260 -2.31 9.80 16.74
N LEU A 261 -2.12 8.65 17.37
CA LEU A 261 -1.33 8.54 18.61
C LEU A 261 0.16 8.87 18.39
N ALA A 262 0.67 8.64 17.20
CA ALA A 262 2.01 9.09 16.81
C ALA A 262 2.08 10.61 16.54
N GLY A 263 0.98 11.35 16.62
CA GLY A 263 0.92 12.80 16.41
C GLY A 263 1.18 13.24 14.97
N ILE A 264 1.03 12.34 13.99
CA ILE A 264 1.32 12.62 12.57
C ILE A 264 0.20 13.45 11.95
N ALA A 265 -1.03 12.93 11.99
CA ALA A 265 -2.22 13.60 11.45
C ALA A 265 -3.49 13.05 12.12
N GLU A 266 -4.52 13.87 12.21
CA GLU A 266 -5.85 13.48 12.71
C GLU A 266 -6.66 12.80 11.61
N VAL A 267 -6.34 11.54 11.33
CA VAL A 267 -6.90 10.78 10.20
C VAL A 267 -8.31 10.25 10.45
N GLY A 268 -8.82 10.39 11.66
CA GLY A 268 -10.19 10.01 12.03
C GLY A 268 -10.43 8.50 12.05
N PRO A 269 -11.71 8.10 12.14
CA PRO A 269 -12.10 6.70 12.25
C PRO A 269 -11.93 5.95 10.93
N ALA A 270 -11.90 4.62 10.99
CA ALA A 270 -12.23 3.81 9.84
C ALA A 270 -13.72 4.01 9.50
N ARG A 271 -14.06 3.93 8.21
CA ARG A 271 -15.46 4.03 7.77
C ARG A 271 -16.25 2.77 8.15
N MET A 272 -17.50 2.96 8.53
CA MET A 272 -18.38 1.83 8.85
C MET A 272 -18.39 0.76 7.73
N PRO A 273 -18.45 -0.54 8.04
CA PRO A 273 -18.83 -1.15 9.35
C PRO A 273 -17.65 -1.36 10.33
N VAL A 274 -16.45 -0.86 10.02
CA VAL A 274 -15.29 -1.00 10.90
C VAL A 274 -15.39 0.03 12.03
N GLN A 275 -15.33 -0.44 13.28
CA GLN A 275 -15.37 0.43 14.45
C GLN A 275 -13.98 0.89 14.86
N GLU A 276 -13.90 2.01 15.55
CA GLU A 276 -12.68 2.47 16.20
C GLU A 276 -12.24 1.52 17.31
N LEU A 277 -10.94 1.53 17.61
CA LEU A 277 -10.39 0.83 18.76
C LEU A 277 -10.84 1.49 20.07
N SER A 278 -10.82 0.70 21.14
CA SER A 278 -11.10 1.21 22.48
C SER A 278 -9.94 2.07 22.99
N LYS A 279 -10.23 2.97 23.94
CA LYS A 279 -9.17 3.75 24.61
C LYS A 279 -8.19 2.87 25.39
N GLU A 280 -8.60 1.67 25.81
CA GLU A 280 -7.72 0.71 26.49
C GLU A 280 -6.63 0.16 25.57
N ASP A 281 -6.84 0.22 24.25
CA ASP A 281 -5.85 -0.20 23.26
C ASP A 281 -4.81 0.90 22.97
N ASP A 282 -5.09 2.16 23.30
CA ASP A 282 -4.19 3.30 23.07
C ASP A 282 -2.84 3.11 23.78
N GLU A 283 -2.84 2.66 25.04
CA GLU A 283 -1.61 2.41 25.79
C GLU A 283 -0.76 1.31 25.14
N LYS A 284 -1.40 0.26 24.62
CA LYS A 284 -0.71 -0.82 23.90
C LYS A 284 -0.09 -0.32 22.60
N ILE A 285 -0.83 0.50 21.85
CA ILE A 285 -0.35 1.10 20.60
C ILE A 285 0.85 2.01 20.88
N LEU A 286 0.73 2.92 21.84
CA LEU A 286 1.82 3.82 22.24
C LEU A 286 3.07 3.06 22.68
N SER A 287 2.91 1.97 23.45
CA SER A 287 4.02 1.11 23.82
C SER A 287 4.73 0.50 22.62
N LEU A 288 3.99 0.00 21.62
CA LEU A 288 4.55 -0.58 20.40
C LEU A 288 5.25 0.46 19.54
N ILE A 289 4.68 1.67 19.40
CA ILE A 289 5.31 2.78 18.69
C ILE A 289 6.63 3.18 19.36
N HIS A 290 6.62 3.30 20.70
CA HIS A 290 7.82 3.68 21.47
C HIS A 290 8.95 2.67 21.32
N ILE A 291 8.64 1.37 21.32
CA ILE A 291 9.65 0.32 21.10
C ILE A 291 10.23 0.41 19.69
N SER A 292 9.41 0.70 18.69
CA SER A 292 9.80 0.74 17.27
C SER A 292 10.50 2.06 16.88
N GLU A 293 10.19 3.18 17.54
CA GLU A 293 10.81 4.51 17.31
C GLU A 293 11.03 5.26 18.65
N PRO A 294 12.00 4.84 19.46
CA PRO A 294 12.19 5.39 20.82
C PRO A 294 12.51 6.89 20.87
N THR A 295 13.12 7.43 19.81
CA THR A 295 13.53 8.84 19.76
C THR A 295 12.39 9.80 19.46
N ARG A 296 11.33 9.36 18.83
CA ARG A 296 10.23 10.22 18.37
C ARG A 296 9.34 10.73 19.50
N LEU A 297 8.94 9.87 20.43
CA LEU A 297 8.08 10.26 21.55
C LEU A 297 8.78 11.12 22.59
N ALA A 298 10.11 11.09 22.67
CA ALA A 298 10.89 11.99 23.52
C ALA A 298 10.79 13.47 23.07
N LEU A 299 10.30 13.75 21.86
CA LEU A 299 10.09 15.09 21.32
C LEU A 299 8.66 15.60 21.52
N ILE A 300 7.72 14.73 21.96
CA ILE A 300 6.29 15.04 22.12
C ILE A 300 5.92 15.15 23.61
N SER A 301 6.77 14.66 24.52
CA SER A 301 6.65 14.80 25.98
C SER A 301 7.36 16.04 26.46
#